data_4534994c89983138e68ca37557c0f303
#
_entry.id   4534994c89983138e68ca37557c0f303
#
_cell.length_a   1.000
_cell.length_b   1.000
_cell.length_c   1.000
_cell.angle_alpha   90.00
_cell.angle_beta   90.00
_cell.angle_gamma   90.00
#
_symmetry.space_group_name_H-M   'P 1'
#
loop_
_entity.id
_entity.type
_entity.pdbx_description
1 polymer ?
#
loop_
_entity_poly.entity_id
_entity_poly.type
_entity_poly.pdbx_seq_one_letter_code
_entity_poly.pdbx_strand_id
1 'polypeptide(L)'
;TFKENCPDIRNSKVIDIITELKNWNINVVVMDPWADPAEVKAVYGVSLGEISIEEQIDSLIVAVGHNEFRDLSPEALRGFCKGSTPVIADVKSLYDRRALGAQGFSVFRL
;
A
#
# COMPACT_ATOMS: atom_id res chain seq x y z
N THR A 1 2.90 9.78 1.53
CA THR A 1 3.58 10.49 0.46
C THR A 1 4.13 9.51 -0.56
N PHE A 2 4.64 10.06 -1.59
CA PHE A 2 5.15 9.35 -2.73
C PHE A 2 6.68 9.31 -2.74
N LYS A 3 7.29 9.89 -1.72
CA LYS A 3 8.72 9.81 -1.43
C LYS A 3 8.91 9.30 -0.01
N GLU A 4 9.88 8.43 0.18
CA GLU A 4 10.19 7.79 1.44
C GLU A 4 10.40 8.80 2.56
N ASN A 5 9.64 8.69 3.65
CA ASN A 5 9.72 9.51 4.85
C ASN A 5 9.73 11.03 4.58
N CYS A 6 8.92 11.45 3.61
CA CYS A 6 8.86 12.85 3.19
C CYS A 6 7.41 13.23 2.86
N PRO A 7 6.93 14.42 3.27
CA PRO A 7 5.58 14.86 2.96
C PRO A 7 5.36 15.36 1.52
N ASP A 8 6.35 15.20 0.65
CA ASP A 8 6.29 15.66 -0.73
C ASP A 8 5.41 14.75 -1.59
N ILE A 9 4.38 15.31 -2.21
CA ILE A 9 3.46 14.58 -3.09
C ILE A 9 3.68 14.86 -4.58
N ARG A 10 4.74 15.58 -4.94
CA ARG A 10 5.02 15.95 -6.33
C ARG A 10 5.65 14.79 -7.12
N ASN A 11 5.38 14.76 -8.43
CA ASN A 11 6.03 13.87 -9.40
C ASN A 11 5.93 12.39 -9.06
N SER A 12 4.79 11.96 -8.55
CA SER A 12 4.64 10.59 -8.11
C SER A 12 4.13 9.66 -9.21
N LYS A 13 4.84 8.56 -9.41
CA LYS A 13 4.37 7.44 -10.23
C LYS A 13 3.30 6.60 -9.51
N VAL A 14 3.16 6.75 -8.21
CA VAL A 14 2.12 6.07 -7.43
C VAL A 14 0.73 6.47 -7.89
N ILE A 15 0.55 7.74 -8.25
CA ILE A 15 -0.73 8.23 -8.79
C ILE A 15 -1.09 7.50 -10.08
N ASP A 16 -0.12 7.20 -10.93
CA ASP A 16 -0.36 6.43 -12.16
C ASP A 16 -0.87 5.02 -11.84
N ILE A 17 -0.31 4.38 -10.82
CA ILE A 17 -0.77 3.07 -10.34
C ILE A 17 -2.22 3.16 -9.86
N ILE A 18 -2.54 4.15 -9.04
CA ILE A 18 -3.88 4.34 -8.49
C ILE A 18 -4.89 4.56 -9.62
N THR A 19 -4.55 5.41 -10.57
CA THR A 19 -5.41 5.74 -11.72
C THR A 19 -5.68 4.50 -12.56
N GLU A 20 -4.65 3.72 -12.85
CA GLU A 20 -4.79 2.49 -13.64
C GLU A 20 -5.67 1.46 -12.95
N LEU A 21 -5.48 1.25 -11.66
CA LEU A 21 -6.31 0.33 -10.87
C LEU A 21 -7.78 0.76 -10.85
N LYS A 22 -8.04 2.05 -10.72
CA LYS A 22 -9.41 2.59 -10.78
C LYS A 22 -10.03 2.40 -12.14
N ASN A 23 -9.26 2.55 -13.22
CA ASN A 23 -9.74 2.32 -14.59
C ASN A 23 -10.15 0.85 -14.81
N TRP A 24 -9.60 -0.07 -14.03
CA TRP A 24 -9.96 -1.49 -14.08
C TRP A 24 -11.11 -1.84 -13.13
N ASN A 25 -11.83 -0.84 -12.60
CA ASN A 25 -12.94 -1.01 -11.65
C ASN A 25 -12.53 -1.70 -10.35
N ILE A 26 -11.29 -1.51 -9.93
CA ILE A 26 -10.79 -2.01 -8.65
C ILE A 26 -11.05 -0.96 -7.58
N ASN A 27 -11.59 -1.38 -6.44
CA ASN A 27 -11.71 -0.51 -5.27
C ASN A 27 -10.35 -0.30 -4.65
N VAL A 28 -9.87 0.94 -4.65
CA VAL A 28 -8.55 1.29 -4.13
C VAL A 28 -8.69 2.08 -2.85
N VAL A 29 -8.05 1.59 -1.79
CA VAL A 29 -7.86 2.34 -0.53
C VAL A 29 -6.40 2.75 -0.48
N VAL A 30 -6.16 4.05 -0.33
CA VAL A 30 -4.81 4.61 -0.27
C VAL A 30 -4.52 5.06 1.15
N MET A 31 -3.39 4.63 1.68
CA MET A 31 -2.94 4.99 3.02
C MET A 31 -1.53 5.56 2.95
N ASP A 32 -1.32 6.70 3.56
CA ASP A 32 0.00 7.33 3.64
C ASP A 32 0.11 8.17 4.92
N PRO A 33 0.99 7.78 5.85
CA PRO A 33 1.13 8.50 7.13
C PRO A 33 1.87 9.84 7.02
N TRP A 34 2.53 10.13 5.90
CA TRP A 34 3.33 11.34 5.69
C TRP A 34 2.60 12.43 4.90
N ALA A 35 1.60 12.06 4.11
CA ALA A 35 0.88 13.00 3.26
C ALA A 35 -0.18 13.76 4.05
N ASP A 36 -0.38 15.03 3.70
CA ASP A 36 -1.54 15.79 4.14
C ASP A 36 -2.77 15.34 3.32
N PRO A 37 -3.79 14.75 3.96
CA PRO A 37 -4.96 14.27 3.24
C PRO A 37 -5.69 15.35 2.43
N ALA A 38 -5.75 16.57 2.95
CA ALA A 38 -6.40 17.68 2.26
C ALA A 38 -5.64 18.08 1.00
N GLU A 39 -4.31 18.11 1.07
CA GLU A 39 -3.45 18.42 -0.07
C GLU A 39 -3.56 17.36 -1.16
N VAL A 40 -3.50 16.10 -0.79
CA VAL A 40 -3.64 14.98 -1.74
C VAL A 40 -4.99 15.02 -2.43
N LYS A 41 -6.05 15.30 -1.70
CA LYS A 41 -7.40 15.44 -2.25
C LYS A 41 -7.50 16.62 -3.22
N ALA A 42 -6.91 17.75 -2.86
CA ALA A 42 -6.94 18.96 -3.69
C ALA A 42 -6.14 18.79 -5.00
N VAL A 43 -4.97 18.15 -4.94
CA VAL A 43 -4.07 18.02 -6.09
C VAL A 43 -4.45 16.85 -6.99
N TYR A 44 -4.77 15.70 -6.41
CA TYR A 44 -4.97 14.46 -7.15
C TYR A 44 -6.41 13.92 -7.12
N GLY A 45 -7.27 14.49 -6.32
CA GLY A 45 -8.62 13.97 -6.16
C GLY A 45 -8.70 12.62 -5.41
N VAL A 46 -7.62 12.24 -4.74
CA VAL A 46 -7.52 10.98 -4.01
C VAL A 46 -7.81 11.20 -2.54
N SER A 47 -8.71 10.40 -1.97
CA SER A 47 -8.99 10.41 -0.53
C SER A 47 -8.10 9.39 0.16
N LEU A 48 -7.33 9.84 1.16
CA LEU A 48 -6.57 8.93 2.02
C LEU A 48 -7.52 8.32 3.04
N GLY A 49 -7.39 7.01 3.24
CA GLY A 49 -8.16 6.26 4.21
C GLY A 49 -7.28 5.58 5.24
N GLU A 50 -7.93 5.02 6.25
CA GLU A 50 -7.30 4.11 7.20
C GLU A 50 -7.79 2.70 6.93
N ILE A 51 -6.88 1.75 6.95
CA ILE A 51 -7.24 0.35 6.85
C ILE A 51 -7.61 -0.11 8.27
N SER A 52 -8.86 -0.53 8.44
CA SER A 52 -9.27 -1.24 9.65
C SER A 52 -8.46 -2.54 9.74
N ILE A 53 -8.05 -2.91 10.95
CA ILE A 53 -7.25 -4.11 11.21
C ILE A 53 -7.99 -5.43 10.96
N GLU A 54 -9.19 -5.37 10.42
CA GLU A 54 -9.99 -6.55 10.08
C GLU A 54 -9.84 -6.89 8.59
N GLU A 55 -9.93 -8.15 8.28
CA GLU A 55 -9.75 -8.78 6.98
C GLU A 55 -10.61 -8.18 5.88
N GLN A 56 -10.19 -7.06 5.29
CA GLN A 56 -10.97 -6.35 4.28
C GLN A 56 -10.30 -6.20 2.93
N ILE A 57 -9.01 -6.49 2.83
CA ILE A 57 -8.20 -6.21 1.66
C ILE A 57 -7.91 -7.51 0.91
N ASP A 58 -8.10 -7.50 -0.40
CA ASP A 58 -7.75 -8.64 -1.27
C ASP A 58 -6.26 -8.66 -1.60
N SER A 59 -5.68 -7.49 -1.81
CA SER A 59 -4.28 -7.34 -2.21
C SER A 59 -3.68 -6.08 -1.63
N LEU A 60 -2.40 -6.13 -1.30
CA LEU A 60 -1.63 -4.99 -0.81
C LEU A 60 -0.60 -4.58 -1.85
N ILE A 61 -0.45 -3.27 -2.06
CA ILE A 61 0.64 -2.72 -2.84
C ILE A 61 1.40 -1.76 -1.93
N VAL A 62 2.66 -2.07 -1.66
CA VAL A 62 3.54 -1.22 -0.86
C VAL A 62 4.51 -0.53 -1.80
N ALA A 63 4.19 0.71 -2.15
CA ALA A 63 4.87 1.43 -3.22
C ALA A 63 5.96 2.38 -2.74
N VAL A 64 5.95 2.76 -1.46
CA VAL A 64 6.90 3.72 -0.87
C VAL A 64 7.44 3.17 0.44
N GLY A 65 8.74 3.36 0.68
CA GLY A 65 9.43 2.75 1.82
C GLY A 65 9.38 3.59 3.11
N HIS A 66 8.22 4.10 3.50
CA HIS A 66 8.09 4.81 4.78
C HIS A 66 8.44 3.89 5.96
N ASN A 67 9.04 4.45 7.00
CA ASN A 67 9.43 3.67 8.18
C ASN A 67 8.22 2.98 8.82
N GLU A 68 7.06 3.62 8.84
CA GLU A 68 5.84 3.04 9.39
C GLU A 68 5.46 1.76 8.65
N PHE A 69 5.75 1.68 7.35
CA PHE A 69 5.51 0.45 6.57
C PHE A 69 6.60 -0.59 6.81
N ARG A 70 7.86 -0.16 6.92
CA ARG A 70 8.97 -1.08 7.20
C ARG A 70 8.82 -1.79 8.54
N ASP A 71 8.22 -1.09 9.51
CA ASP A 71 8.03 -1.60 10.86
C ASP A 71 6.86 -2.58 10.98
N LEU A 72 6.01 -2.70 9.95
CA LEU A 72 4.94 -3.69 9.95
C LEU A 72 5.51 -5.10 9.76
N SER A 73 5.14 -6.00 10.66
CA SER A 73 5.50 -7.41 10.53
C SER A 73 4.68 -8.08 9.41
N PRO A 74 5.17 -9.18 8.83
CA PRO A 74 4.37 -9.98 7.90
C PRO A 74 3.02 -10.40 8.47
N GLU A 75 2.95 -10.69 9.77
CA GLU A 75 1.72 -11.04 10.47
C GLU A 75 0.74 -9.87 10.49
N ALA A 76 1.24 -8.65 10.77
CA ALA A 76 0.41 -7.44 10.76
C ALA A 76 -0.15 -7.16 9.36
N LEU A 77 0.68 -7.30 8.34
CA LEU A 77 0.26 -7.16 6.94
C LEU A 77 -0.81 -8.18 6.58
N ARG A 78 -0.63 -9.43 6.99
CA ARG A 78 -1.61 -10.50 6.75
C ARG A 78 -2.95 -10.20 7.41
N GLY A 79 -2.94 -9.56 8.58
CA GLY A 79 -4.15 -9.17 9.31
C GLY A 79 -5.04 -8.19 8.55
N PHE A 80 -4.51 -7.41 7.62
CA PHE A 80 -5.31 -6.52 6.77
C PHE A 80 -6.05 -7.26 5.66
N CYS A 81 -5.63 -8.47 5.32
CA CYS A 81 -6.09 -9.19 4.14
C CYS A 81 -7.14 -10.22 4.45
N LYS A 82 -8.09 -10.38 3.54
CA LYS A 82 -9.05 -11.48 3.56
C LYS A 82 -8.62 -12.58 2.59
N GLY A 83 -9.23 -13.75 2.73
CA GLY A 83 -8.95 -14.89 1.87
C GLY A 83 -7.74 -15.71 2.32
N SER A 84 -7.45 -16.80 1.62
CA SER A 84 -6.41 -17.76 1.98
C SER A 84 -5.05 -17.46 1.36
N THR A 85 -5.02 -16.78 0.23
CA THR A 85 -3.80 -16.47 -0.52
C THR A 85 -3.82 -15.03 -1.04
N PRO A 86 -3.76 -14.02 -0.15
CA PRO A 86 -3.70 -12.63 -0.60
C PRO A 86 -2.39 -12.35 -1.34
N VAL A 87 -2.43 -11.37 -2.22
CA VAL A 87 -1.27 -10.93 -3.00
C VAL A 87 -0.66 -9.70 -2.35
N ILE A 88 0.66 -9.65 -2.25
CA ILE A 88 1.39 -8.45 -1.90
C ILE A 88 2.38 -8.09 -3.00
N ALA A 89 2.30 -6.85 -3.48
CA ALA A 89 3.30 -6.28 -4.38
C ALA A 89 4.21 -5.36 -3.56
N ASP A 90 5.39 -5.87 -3.24
CA ASP A 90 6.40 -5.16 -2.47
C ASP A 90 7.36 -4.44 -3.43
N VAL A 91 6.95 -3.27 -3.90
CA VAL A 91 7.64 -2.53 -4.95
C VAL A 91 9.05 -2.12 -4.55
N LYS A 92 9.28 -1.81 -3.28
CA LYS A 92 10.57 -1.37 -2.76
C LYS A 92 11.36 -2.46 -2.05
N SER A 93 10.88 -3.69 -2.08
CA SER A 93 11.53 -4.84 -1.41
C SER A 93 11.80 -4.58 0.08
N LEU A 94 10.79 -4.12 0.79
CA LEU A 94 10.88 -3.77 2.21
C LEU A 94 10.87 -5.01 3.12
N TYR A 95 10.28 -6.10 2.67
CA TYR A 95 9.96 -7.25 3.52
C TYR A 95 10.70 -8.50 3.07
N ASP A 96 10.94 -9.41 4.01
CA ASP A 96 11.48 -10.73 3.70
C ASP A 96 10.42 -11.57 2.96
N ARG A 97 10.74 -11.98 1.74
CA ARG A 97 9.86 -12.77 0.89
C ARG A 97 9.44 -14.09 1.53
N ARG A 98 10.35 -14.76 2.24
CA ARG A 98 10.07 -16.03 2.92
C ARG A 98 9.10 -15.83 4.06
N ALA A 99 9.28 -14.78 4.83
CA ALA A 99 8.40 -14.45 5.94
C ALA A 99 6.99 -14.12 5.44
N LEU A 100 6.87 -13.37 4.34
CA LEU A 100 5.58 -13.10 3.71
C LEU A 100 4.92 -14.38 3.21
N GLY A 101 5.67 -15.24 2.55
CA GLY A 101 5.17 -16.53 2.06
C GLY A 101 4.68 -17.44 3.18
N ALA A 102 5.37 -17.43 4.33
CA ALA A 102 4.95 -18.18 5.52
C ALA A 102 3.61 -17.72 6.07
N GLN A 103 3.21 -16.46 5.83
CA GLN A 103 1.91 -15.92 6.20
C GLN A 103 0.83 -16.16 5.14
N GLY A 104 1.15 -16.87 4.07
CA GLY A 104 0.19 -17.21 3.01
C GLY A 104 0.14 -16.22 1.85
N PHE A 105 1.03 -15.23 1.79
CA PHE A 105 1.07 -14.29 0.68
C PHE A 105 1.64 -14.90 -0.60
N SER A 106 1.05 -14.52 -1.71
CA SER A 106 1.71 -14.59 -3.02
C SER A 106 2.46 -13.27 -3.21
N VAL A 107 3.77 -13.32 -3.40
CA VAL A 107 4.64 -12.15 -3.34
C VAL A 107 5.12 -11.75 -4.72
N PHE A 108 4.90 -10.48 -5.07
CA PHE A 108 5.46 -9.86 -6.27
C PHE A 108 6.49 -8.81 -5.87
N ARG A 109 7.60 -8.77 -6.61
CA ARG A 109 8.63 -7.74 -6.52
C ARG A 109 8.98 -7.23 -7.91
N LEU A 110 9.36 -5.98 -7.98
CA LEU A 110 9.87 -5.38 -9.19
C LEU A 110 11.40 -5.40 -9.21
#